data_61d737e028a4bfa4c9b3c887dca447f9
#
_entry.id   61d737e028a4bfa4c9b3c887dca447f9
#
_cell.length_a   1.000
_cell.length_b   1.000
_cell.length_c   1.000
_cell.angle_alpha   90.00
_cell.angle_beta   90.00
_cell.angle_gamma   90.00
#
_symmetry.space_group_name_H-M   'P 1'
#
loop_
_entity.id
_entity.type
_entity.pdbx_description
1 polymer ?
#
loop_
_entity_poly.entity_id
_entity_poly.type
_entity_poly.pdbx_seq_one_letter_code
_entity_poly.pdbx_strand_id
1 'polypeptide(L)'
;SPTEGMVDGQGKVLATGTFAHLAVANPKLAPYGVAAMQALHKLGLADKLQSKIVMGENIGQTYQFVHTGNAQLGFVALSQVMKDGEISKGSAWRVPAEMHAPIRQDAVMLVRGKDNPAAAALMQYLKSDAARAVIQSYGYGIIE
;
A
#
# COMPACT_ATOMS: atom_id res chain seq x y z
N SER A 1 -4.75 -9.67 4.23
CA SER A 1 -5.95 -10.23 4.88
C SER A 1 -5.95 -9.96 6.38
N PRO A 2 -7.11 -9.66 6.99
CA PRO A 2 -7.21 -9.58 8.46
C PRO A 2 -7.15 -10.97 9.12
N THR A 3 -7.34 -12.02 8.33
CA THR A 3 -7.32 -13.41 8.80
C THR A 3 -5.89 -13.94 8.81
N GLU A 4 -5.46 -14.46 9.95
CA GLU A 4 -4.14 -15.08 10.08
C GLU A 4 -4.03 -16.34 9.22
N GLY A 5 -2.87 -16.54 8.62
CA GLY A 5 -2.59 -17.71 7.79
C GLY A 5 -3.31 -17.76 6.44
N MET A 6 -4.19 -16.80 6.13
CA MET A 6 -4.87 -16.77 4.83
C MET A 6 -3.92 -16.41 3.67
N VAL A 7 -2.95 -15.58 3.93
CA VAL A 7 -1.89 -15.21 2.98
C VAL A 7 -0.58 -15.87 3.40
N ASP A 8 0.00 -16.66 2.52
CA ASP A 8 1.15 -17.53 2.75
C ASP A 8 2.53 -16.83 2.68
N GLY A 9 2.56 -15.52 2.62
CA GLY A 9 3.80 -14.75 2.42
C GLY A 9 4.37 -14.80 1.00
N GLN A 10 3.72 -15.53 0.07
CA GLN A 10 4.11 -15.64 -1.34
C GLN A 10 2.98 -15.23 -2.30
N GLY A 11 1.79 -14.92 -1.78
CA GLY A 11 0.64 -14.51 -2.56
C GLY A 11 -0.06 -15.62 -3.35
N LYS A 12 0.23 -16.89 -3.06
CA LYS A 12 -0.36 -18.06 -3.76
C LYS A 12 -1.89 -18.07 -3.69
N VAL A 13 -2.48 -17.53 -2.63
CA VAL A 13 -3.93 -17.42 -2.46
C VAL A 13 -4.61 -16.69 -3.63
N LEU A 14 -3.93 -15.75 -4.27
CA LEU A 14 -4.45 -15.06 -5.46
C LEU A 14 -4.70 -16.02 -6.62
N ALA A 15 -3.83 -17.01 -6.82
CA ALA A 15 -3.97 -18.00 -7.89
C ALA A 15 -5.03 -19.06 -7.56
N THR A 16 -5.20 -19.44 -6.30
CA THR A 16 -6.18 -20.46 -5.87
C THR A 16 -7.62 -19.97 -5.99
N GLY A 17 -7.84 -18.64 -5.86
CA GLY A 17 -9.15 -18.04 -5.96
C GLY A 17 -10.14 -18.42 -4.86
N THR A 18 -9.66 -18.86 -3.69
CA THR A 18 -10.49 -19.32 -2.55
C THR A 18 -11.06 -18.16 -1.70
N PHE A 19 -11.30 -16.99 -2.30
CA PHE A 19 -11.88 -15.80 -1.67
C PHE A 19 -12.97 -15.23 -2.58
N ALA A 20 -13.89 -14.48 -2.00
CA ALA A 20 -14.98 -13.85 -2.74
C ALA A 20 -14.56 -12.48 -3.31
N HIS A 21 -13.92 -11.63 -2.48
CA HIS A 21 -13.59 -10.26 -2.86
C HIS A 21 -12.11 -9.93 -2.62
N LEU A 22 -11.53 -9.21 -3.59
CA LEU A 22 -10.19 -8.63 -3.57
C LEU A 22 -10.32 -7.10 -3.66
N ALA A 23 -9.99 -6.39 -2.59
CA ALA A 23 -10.01 -4.94 -2.59
C ALA A 23 -8.77 -4.38 -3.32
N VAL A 24 -9.00 -3.46 -4.24
CA VAL A 24 -7.95 -2.76 -5.01
C VAL A 24 -8.33 -1.28 -5.09
N ALA A 25 -7.37 -0.38 -4.89
CA ALA A 25 -7.62 1.03 -5.13
C ALA A 25 -7.83 1.30 -6.62
N ASN A 26 -8.73 2.24 -6.95
CA ASN A 26 -9.02 2.56 -8.34
C ASN A 26 -7.77 3.09 -9.05
N PRO A 27 -7.25 2.41 -10.08
CA PRO A 27 -6.02 2.79 -10.76
C PRO A 27 -6.11 4.13 -11.49
N LYS A 28 -7.33 4.63 -11.76
CA LYS A 28 -7.53 5.96 -12.35
C LYS A 28 -7.36 7.09 -11.34
N LEU A 29 -7.45 6.79 -10.03
CA LEU A 29 -7.46 7.77 -8.94
C LEU A 29 -6.29 7.62 -7.98
N ALA A 30 -5.69 6.43 -7.89
CA ALA A 30 -4.71 6.11 -6.87
C ALA A 30 -3.51 5.32 -7.44
N PRO A 31 -2.27 5.77 -7.19
CA PRO A 31 -1.06 5.08 -7.65
C PRO A 31 -0.91 3.65 -7.09
N TYR A 32 -1.42 3.41 -5.89
CA TYR A 32 -1.47 2.06 -5.31
C TYR A 32 -2.35 1.10 -6.13
N GLY A 33 -3.42 1.60 -6.76
CA GLY A 33 -4.24 0.82 -7.67
C GLY A 33 -3.50 0.46 -8.96
N VAL A 34 -2.73 1.40 -9.51
CA VAL A 34 -1.86 1.13 -10.66
C VAL A 34 -0.87 0.01 -10.33
N ALA A 35 -0.18 0.11 -9.18
CA ALA A 35 0.78 -0.89 -8.73
C ALA A 35 0.13 -2.28 -8.51
N ALA A 36 -1.06 -2.33 -7.91
CA ALA A 36 -1.81 -3.56 -7.72
C ALA A 36 -2.16 -4.24 -9.04
N MET A 37 -2.65 -3.47 -10.02
CA MET A 37 -2.97 -4.00 -11.34
C MET A 37 -1.72 -4.47 -12.09
N GLN A 38 -0.61 -3.75 -11.98
CA GLN A 38 0.68 -4.18 -12.54
C GLN A 38 1.13 -5.53 -11.96
N ALA A 39 1.02 -5.71 -10.64
CA ALA A 39 1.34 -6.98 -9.99
C ALA A 39 0.42 -8.11 -10.48
N LEU A 40 -0.89 -7.87 -10.56
CA LEU A 40 -1.84 -8.86 -11.08
C LEU A 40 -1.58 -9.24 -12.54
N HIS A 41 -1.22 -8.27 -13.38
CA HIS A 41 -0.82 -8.54 -14.77
C HIS A 41 0.45 -9.39 -14.86
N LYS A 42 1.48 -9.06 -14.06
CA LYS A 42 2.72 -9.87 -14.02
C LYS A 42 2.51 -11.29 -13.52
N LEU A 43 1.54 -11.49 -12.63
CA LEU A 43 1.12 -12.82 -12.18
C LEU A 43 0.24 -13.56 -13.19
N GLY A 44 -0.23 -12.91 -14.26
CA GLY A 44 -1.20 -13.47 -15.21
C GLY A 44 -2.60 -13.69 -14.60
N LEU A 45 -2.94 -12.94 -13.53
CA LEU A 45 -4.19 -13.13 -12.78
C LEU A 45 -5.20 -12.00 -12.97
N ALA A 46 -4.87 -10.93 -13.68
CA ALA A 46 -5.73 -9.76 -13.82
C ALA A 46 -7.12 -10.10 -14.36
N ASP A 47 -7.20 -10.80 -15.48
CA ASP A 47 -8.47 -11.19 -16.11
C ASP A 47 -9.24 -12.19 -15.23
N LYS A 48 -8.55 -13.18 -14.67
CA LYS A 48 -9.15 -14.21 -13.80
C LYS A 48 -9.81 -13.61 -12.57
N LEU A 49 -9.23 -12.56 -11.99
CA LEU A 49 -9.69 -11.96 -10.75
C LEU A 49 -10.60 -10.74 -10.95
N GLN A 50 -10.80 -10.29 -12.20
CA GLN A 50 -11.58 -9.10 -12.53
C GLN A 50 -12.97 -9.09 -11.87
N SER A 51 -13.69 -10.22 -11.89
CA SER A 51 -15.03 -10.34 -11.28
C SER A 51 -15.03 -10.33 -9.75
N LYS A 52 -13.88 -10.50 -9.11
CA LYS A 52 -13.72 -10.48 -7.65
C LYS A 52 -13.23 -9.13 -7.12
N ILE A 53 -12.79 -8.24 -8.02
CA ILE A 53 -12.24 -6.95 -7.61
C ILE A 53 -13.36 -6.03 -7.12
N VAL A 54 -13.19 -5.49 -5.92
CA VAL A 54 -13.95 -4.36 -5.38
C VAL A 54 -13.02 -3.15 -5.31
N MET A 55 -13.44 -2.04 -5.91
CA MET A 55 -12.60 -0.86 -6.04
C MET A 55 -12.88 0.16 -4.94
N GLY A 56 -11.81 0.58 -4.23
CA GLY A 56 -11.83 1.75 -3.37
C GLY A 56 -11.37 2.99 -4.14
N GLU A 57 -11.93 4.15 -3.85
CA GLU A 57 -11.53 5.42 -4.50
C GLU A 57 -10.10 5.83 -4.14
N ASN A 58 -9.63 5.40 -2.98
CA ASN A 58 -8.27 5.65 -2.48
C ASN A 58 -7.78 4.46 -1.64
N ILE A 59 -6.51 4.50 -1.25
CA ILE A 59 -5.90 3.39 -0.48
C ILE A 59 -6.48 3.24 0.93
N GLY A 60 -6.97 4.34 1.53
CA GLY A 60 -7.63 4.30 2.84
C GLY A 60 -8.96 3.53 2.77
N GLN A 61 -9.80 3.82 1.78
CA GLN A 61 -11.05 3.09 1.58
C GLN A 61 -10.80 1.62 1.22
N THR A 62 -9.80 1.35 0.40
CA THR A 62 -9.39 -0.02 0.07
C THR A 62 -9.01 -0.81 1.33
N TYR A 63 -8.23 -0.19 2.22
CA TYR A 63 -7.88 -0.79 3.51
C TYR A 63 -9.12 -1.03 4.37
N GLN A 64 -10.09 -0.10 4.40
CA GLN A 64 -11.33 -0.28 5.17
C GLN A 64 -12.14 -1.49 4.69
N PHE A 65 -12.24 -1.74 3.40
CA PHE A 65 -12.91 -2.94 2.89
C PHE A 65 -12.30 -4.23 3.43
N VAL A 66 -10.98 -4.28 3.54
CA VAL A 66 -10.27 -5.42 4.11
C VAL A 66 -10.45 -5.48 5.63
N HIS A 67 -10.25 -4.34 6.32
CA HIS A 67 -10.32 -4.26 7.78
C HIS A 67 -11.69 -4.65 8.34
N THR A 68 -12.76 -4.27 7.67
CA THR A 68 -14.15 -4.57 8.05
C THR A 68 -14.63 -5.94 7.60
N GLY A 69 -13.80 -6.72 6.86
CA GLY A 69 -14.17 -8.04 6.34
C GLY A 69 -15.05 -8.02 5.08
N ASN A 70 -15.35 -6.85 4.52
CA ASN A 70 -16.09 -6.74 3.26
C ASN A 70 -15.28 -7.28 2.05
N ALA A 71 -13.97 -7.34 2.17
CA ALA A 71 -13.10 -8.08 1.27
C ALA A 71 -12.14 -8.95 2.09
N GLN A 72 -11.99 -10.20 1.71
CA GLN A 72 -11.10 -11.15 2.38
C GLN A 72 -9.63 -10.83 2.13
N LEU A 73 -9.35 -10.30 0.96
CA LEU A 73 -8.01 -9.88 0.52
C LEU A 73 -8.03 -8.44 0.01
N GLY A 74 -6.89 -7.78 0.04
CA GLY A 74 -6.71 -6.49 -0.61
C GLY A 74 -5.26 -6.14 -0.83
N PHE A 75 -5.01 -5.37 -1.88
CA PHE A 75 -3.76 -4.66 -2.05
C PHE A 75 -3.83 -3.35 -1.27
N VAL A 76 -3.03 -3.25 -0.23
CA VAL A 76 -3.01 -2.11 0.69
C VAL A 76 -1.61 -1.52 0.76
N ALA A 77 -1.45 -0.32 1.28
CA ALA A 77 -0.12 0.22 1.53
C ALA A 77 0.54 -0.52 2.68
N LEU A 78 1.84 -0.81 2.55
CA LEU A 78 2.59 -1.51 3.59
C LEU A 78 2.51 -0.77 4.92
N SER A 79 2.55 0.56 4.88
CA SER A 79 2.43 1.44 6.06
C SER A 79 1.10 1.34 6.82
N GLN A 80 0.06 0.79 6.20
CA GLN A 80 -1.24 0.59 6.88
C GLN A 80 -1.28 -0.68 7.74
N VAL A 81 -0.37 -1.62 7.48
CA VAL A 81 -0.35 -2.94 8.12
C VAL A 81 0.98 -3.23 8.83
N MET A 82 1.98 -2.39 8.64
CA MET A 82 3.31 -2.54 9.23
C MET A 82 3.49 -1.59 10.41
N LYS A 83 4.07 -2.09 11.48
CA LYS A 83 4.51 -1.31 12.61
C LYS A 83 5.81 -1.91 13.14
N ASP A 84 6.79 -1.05 13.39
CA ASP A 84 8.11 -1.44 13.94
C ASP A 84 8.80 -2.54 13.11
N GLY A 85 8.60 -2.54 11.79
CA GLY A 85 9.21 -3.50 10.86
C GLY A 85 8.43 -4.79 10.66
N GLU A 86 7.33 -5.01 11.39
CA GLU A 86 6.53 -6.24 11.34
C GLU A 86 5.08 -5.99 10.92
N ILE A 87 4.44 -7.03 10.38
CA ILE A 87 3.01 -6.99 10.08
C ILE A 87 2.25 -7.08 11.40
N SER A 88 1.46 -6.05 11.69
CA SER A 88 0.85 -5.86 13.01
C SER A 88 -0.31 -6.81 13.32
N LYS A 89 -1.06 -7.24 12.30
CA LYS A 89 -2.21 -8.16 12.42
C LYS A 89 -2.48 -8.89 11.12
N GLY A 90 -3.08 -10.09 11.23
CA GLY A 90 -3.49 -10.89 10.09
C GLY A 90 -2.32 -11.52 9.35
N SER A 91 -2.47 -11.73 8.06
CA SER A 91 -1.46 -12.30 7.19
C SER A 91 -1.25 -11.47 5.94
N ALA A 92 -0.01 -11.35 5.48
CA ALA A 92 0.34 -10.53 4.35
C ALA A 92 1.44 -11.15 3.48
N TRP A 93 1.45 -10.78 2.24
CA TRP A 93 2.52 -10.95 1.29
C TRP A 93 3.05 -9.58 0.89
N ARG A 94 4.33 -9.34 1.09
CA ARG A 94 5.00 -8.14 0.59
C ARG A 94 5.23 -8.31 -0.90
N VAL A 95 4.50 -7.56 -1.71
CA VAL A 95 4.65 -7.60 -3.17
C VAL A 95 6.08 -7.19 -3.53
N PRO A 96 6.83 -8.01 -4.26
CA PRO A 96 8.19 -7.67 -4.68
C PRO A 96 8.22 -6.38 -5.51
N ALA A 97 9.27 -5.58 -5.29
CA ALA A 97 9.40 -4.26 -5.94
C ALA A 97 9.43 -4.34 -7.47
N GLU A 98 9.94 -5.44 -8.02
CA GLU A 98 9.98 -5.70 -9.45
C GLU A 98 8.58 -5.95 -10.07
N MET A 99 7.55 -6.17 -9.27
CA MET A 99 6.19 -6.42 -9.78
C MET A 99 5.42 -5.15 -10.14
N HIS A 100 5.89 -3.99 -9.75
CA HIS A 100 5.23 -2.71 -10.05
C HIS A 100 6.24 -1.57 -10.19
N ALA A 101 5.82 -0.47 -10.79
CA ALA A 101 6.62 0.75 -10.79
C ALA A 101 6.71 1.33 -9.37
N PRO A 102 7.82 1.99 -9.00
CA PRO A 102 7.98 2.62 -7.70
C PRO A 102 6.86 3.63 -7.42
N ILE A 103 6.26 3.55 -6.22
CA ILE A 103 5.28 4.52 -5.74
C ILE A 103 6.05 5.58 -4.95
N ARG A 104 6.30 6.74 -5.58
CA ARG A 104 7.02 7.84 -4.96
C ARG A 104 6.08 8.70 -4.13
N GLN A 105 6.55 9.11 -2.95
CA GLN A 105 5.87 10.03 -2.05
C GLN A 105 6.77 11.26 -1.86
N ASP A 106 6.27 12.43 -2.22
CA ASP A 106 7.03 13.66 -2.16
C ASP A 106 6.32 14.69 -1.28
N ALA A 107 7.09 15.59 -0.69
CA ALA A 107 6.58 16.75 0.03
C ALA A 107 6.91 18.03 -0.73
N VAL A 108 5.98 18.99 -0.75
CA VAL A 108 6.17 20.29 -1.41
C VAL A 108 5.73 21.43 -0.52
N MET A 109 6.53 22.49 -0.49
CA MET A 109 6.17 23.76 0.16
C MET A 109 5.24 24.56 -0.76
N LEU A 110 4.00 24.79 -0.33
CA LEU A 110 3.08 25.66 -1.06
C LEU A 110 3.45 27.13 -0.87
N VAL A 111 3.04 27.98 -1.81
CA VAL A 111 3.31 29.44 -1.79
C VAL A 111 2.87 30.09 -0.47
N ARG A 112 1.72 29.68 0.08
CA ARG A 112 1.24 30.17 1.38
C ARG A 112 2.12 29.83 2.56
N GLY A 113 2.94 28.79 2.43
CA GLY A 113 3.86 28.34 3.49
C GLY A 113 5.28 28.92 3.38
N LYS A 114 5.64 29.57 2.26
CA LYS A 114 7.02 29.96 1.97
C LYS A 114 7.67 30.85 3.03
N ASP A 115 6.88 31.75 3.63
CA ASP A 115 7.36 32.70 4.64
C ASP A 115 7.04 32.23 6.07
N ASN A 116 6.57 30.98 6.23
CA ASN A 116 6.29 30.39 7.53
C ASN A 116 7.51 29.57 8.02
N PRO A 117 8.18 30.02 9.09
CA PRO A 117 9.36 29.32 9.60
C PRO A 117 9.08 27.90 10.10
N ALA A 118 7.86 27.61 10.56
CA ALA A 118 7.47 26.26 10.97
C ALA A 118 7.36 25.32 9.77
N ALA A 119 6.85 25.81 8.62
CA ALA A 119 6.81 25.01 7.39
C ALA A 119 8.22 24.71 6.86
N ALA A 120 9.12 25.71 6.90
CA ALA A 120 10.52 25.52 6.54
C ALA A 120 11.21 24.51 7.49
N ALA A 121 10.98 24.62 8.80
CA ALA A 121 11.51 23.69 9.80
C ALA A 121 11.00 22.25 9.58
N LEU A 122 9.72 22.06 9.23
CA LEU A 122 9.18 20.76 8.90
C LEU A 122 9.87 20.14 7.67
N MET A 123 10.06 20.93 6.60
CA MET A 123 10.75 20.45 5.40
C MET A 123 12.22 20.03 5.70
N GLN A 124 12.88 20.72 6.61
CA GLN A 124 14.21 20.34 7.10
C GLN A 124 14.15 19.07 7.95
N TYR A 125 13.18 19.00 8.88
CA TYR A 125 13.00 17.84 9.74
C TYR A 125 12.77 16.56 8.97
N LEU A 126 11.96 16.59 7.89
CA LEU A 126 11.70 15.42 7.03
C LEU A 126 12.98 14.82 6.41
N LYS A 127 14.06 15.58 6.34
CA LYS A 127 15.37 15.13 5.85
C LYS A 127 16.28 14.59 6.96
N SER A 128 15.89 14.74 8.24
CA SER A 128 16.69 14.30 9.38
C SER A 128 16.70 12.78 9.54
N ASP A 129 17.73 12.27 10.21
CA ASP A 129 17.83 10.83 10.53
C ASP A 129 16.67 10.36 11.39
N ALA A 130 16.17 11.20 12.30
CA ALA A 130 15.01 10.90 13.13
C ALA A 130 13.75 10.69 12.29
N ALA A 131 13.47 11.57 11.32
CA ALA A 131 12.33 11.40 10.41
C ALA A 131 12.51 10.20 9.49
N ARG A 132 13.72 9.98 8.97
CA ARG A 132 14.05 8.82 8.13
C ARG A 132 13.81 7.52 8.89
N ALA A 133 14.22 7.40 10.15
CA ALA A 133 13.98 6.23 10.98
C ALA A 133 12.47 5.94 11.13
N VAL A 134 11.66 6.97 11.38
CA VAL A 134 10.20 6.82 11.45
C VAL A 134 9.62 6.36 10.10
N ILE A 135 10.00 7.00 8.99
CA ILE A 135 9.55 6.63 7.64
C ILE A 135 9.86 5.16 7.34
N GLN A 136 11.08 4.72 7.64
CA GLN A 136 11.50 3.34 7.44
C GLN A 136 10.77 2.34 8.34
N SER A 137 10.42 2.71 9.58
CA SER A 137 9.67 1.83 10.49
C SER A 137 8.27 1.49 9.97
N TYR A 138 7.71 2.33 9.09
CA TYR A 138 6.45 2.08 8.37
C TYR A 138 6.64 1.41 7.00
N GLY A 139 7.85 0.95 6.68
CA GLY A 139 8.13 0.18 5.47
C GLY A 139 8.42 1.01 4.22
N TYR A 140 8.54 2.32 4.32
CA TYR A 140 8.96 3.16 3.19
C TYR A 140 10.46 3.06 2.94
N GLY A 141 10.83 3.05 1.66
CA GLY A 141 12.21 3.30 1.25
C GLY A 141 12.54 4.79 1.27
N ILE A 142 13.81 5.11 1.47
CA ILE A 142 14.34 6.47 1.31
C ILE A 142 15.08 6.51 -0.03
N ILE A 143 14.74 7.50 -0.86
CA ILE A 143 15.48 7.81 -2.08
C ILE A 143 16.46 8.93 -1.72
N GLU A 144 17.73 8.70 -1.91
CA GLU A 144 18.79 9.70 -1.76
C GLU A 144 18.85 10.65 -2.96
#